data_538c1955c2b83436a3cdf2aac69a5c13
#
_entry.id   538c1955c2b83436a3cdf2aac69a5c13
#
_cell.length_a   1.000
_cell.length_b   1.000
_cell.length_c   1.000
_cell.angle_alpha   90.00
_cell.angle_beta   90.00
_cell.angle_gamma   90.00
#
_symmetry.space_group_name_H-M   'P 1'
#
loop_
_entity.id
_entity.type
_entity.pdbx_description
1 polymer ?
#
loop_
_entity_poly.entity_id
_entity_poly.type
_entity_poly.pdbx_seq_one_letter_code
_entity_poly.pdbx_strand_id
1 'polypeptide(L)'
;IFNCCLINIGDMLDNGTVMNGKLIESPKSFQVACTVMTQIISSVASSQYGGQSVDIRHLGKYLRKSYNKYKTRFMQQFGDRLPADVLEDMVKERVEDELRSGVQTIQYQINTLMTTNGQSPFVTLFLYLDENDEYIEENAQIIEEILRQRIEGIKNEKGVYVTPAFPKLVYVLDECNCLKGGKYDYITEMAIRCSAKRMYPDYILSLIHISEPTRHSLIS
;
A
#
# COMPACT_ATOMS: atom_id res chain seq x y z
N ILE A 1 22.21 17.46 5.87
CA ILE A 1 21.71 16.14 6.28
C ILE A 1 20.19 16.20 6.16
N PHE A 2 19.61 15.39 5.27
CA PHE A 2 18.17 15.31 5.13
C PHE A 2 17.62 14.37 6.21
N ASN A 3 16.66 14.84 7.01
CA ASN A 3 16.11 14.07 8.11
C ASN A 3 14.90 13.21 7.70
N CYS A 4 14.23 13.56 6.58
CA CYS A 4 13.05 12.84 6.07
C CYS A 4 13.21 12.62 4.57
N CYS A 5 12.61 11.56 4.04
CA CYS A 5 12.62 11.26 2.61
C CYS A 5 11.29 10.68 2.12
N LEU A 6 10.98 10.97 0.87
CA LEU A 6 10.01 10.22 0.09
C LEU A 6 10.77 9.13 -0.68
N ILE A 7 10.47 7.88 -0.39
CA ILE A 7 11.11 6.75 -1.08
C ILE A 7 10.42 6.56 -2.42
N ASN A 8 11.19 6.61 -3.51
CA ASN A 8 10.68 6.29 -4.85
C ASN A 8 10.55 4.78 -5.01
N ILE A 9 9.58 4.21 -4.31
CA ILE A 9 9.31 2.77 -4.29
C ILE A 9 8.95 2.25 -5.68
N GLY A 10 8.28 3.07 -6.50
CA GLY A 10 7.88 2.70 -7.86
C GLY A 10 9.10 2.31 -8.71
N ASP A 11 10.08 3.20 -8.78
CA ASP A 11 11.30 2.98 -9.55
C ASP A 11 12.10 1.79 -9.01
N MET A 12 12.26 1.71 -7.68
CA MET A 12 13.02 0.63 -7.03
C MET A 12 12.40 -0.75 -7.21
N LEU A 13 11.07 -0.84 -7.28
CA LEU A 13 10.37 -2.09 -7.56
C LEU A 13 10.39 -2.44 -9.05
N ASP A 14 10.35 -1.43 -9.93
CA ASP A 14 10.26 -1.68 -11.37
C ASP A 14 11.59 -2.07 -11.99
N ASN A 15 12.61 -1.30 -11.66
CA ASN A 15 13.96 -1.46 -12.21
C ASN A 15 14.85 -2.35 -11.35
N GLY A 16 14.33 -2.77 -10.20
CA GLY A 16 15.12 -3.46 -9.19
C GLY A 16 15.96 -2.50 -8.35
N THR A 17 16.53 -3.01 -7.30
CA THR A 17 17.35 -2.23 -6.37
C THR A 17 18.52 -3.04 -5.85
N VAL A 18 19.61 -2.36 -5.48
CA VAL A 18 20.77 -3.02 -4.88
C VAL A 18 20.71 -2.87 -3.37
N MET A 19 20.66 -3.99 -2.66
CA MET A 19 20.70 -4.03 -1.20
C MET A 19 21.84 -4.95 -0.75
N ASN A 20 22.70 -4.45 0.12
CA ASN A 20 23.88 -5.20 0.61
C ASN A 20 24.73 -5.84 -0.51
N GLY A 21 24.94 -5.09 -1.61
CA GLY A 21 25.73 -5.54 -2.76
C GLY A 21 25.07 -6.62 -3.63
N LYS A 22 23.77 -6.89 -3.42
CA LYS A 22 22.98 -7.85 -4.22
C LYS A 22 21.86 -7.14 -4.96
N LEU A 23 21.74 -7.46 -6.25
CA LEU A 23 20.63 -6.98 -7.06
C LEU A 23 19.35 -7.74 -6.71
N ILE A 24 18.35 -7.01 -6.33
CA ILE A 24 16.98 -7.50 -6.12
C ILE A 24 16.18 -7.12 -7.37
N GLU A 25 15.79 -8.12 -8.14
CA GLU A 25 15.02 -7.93 -9.36
C GLU A 25 13.57 -7.48 -9.08
N SER A 26 12.92 -6.94 -10.12
CA SER A 26 11.49 -6.55 -10.06
C SER A 26 10.60 -7.71 -9.59
N PRO A 27 9.74 -7.49 -8.60
CA PRO A 27 8.82 -8.51 -8.09
C PRO A 27 7.86 -9.02 -9.18
N LYS A 28 7.52 -10.31 -9.10
CA LYS A 28 6.57 -10.96 -10.02
C LYS A 28 5.19 -11.23 -9.37
N SER A 29 4.99 -10.79 -8.13
CA SER A 29 3.73 -10.96 -7.40
C SER A 29 3.61 -9.90 -6.30
N PHE A 30 2.38 -9.70 -5.83
CA PHE A 30 2.05 -8.71 -4.80
C PHE A 30 2.77 -9.02 -3.47
N GLN A 31 2.72 -10.27 -3.03
CA GLN A 31 3.38 -10.69 -1.77
C GLN A 31 4.89 -10.39 -1.79
N VAL A 32 5.56 -10.66 -2.92
CA VAL A 32 6.99 -10.37 -3.05
C VAL A 32 7.24 -8.87 -3.09
N ALA A 33 6.38 -8.09 -3.77
CA ALA A 33 6.49 -6.63 -3.80
C ALA A 33 6.36 -6.02 -2.40
N CYS A 34 5.41 -6.48 -1.58
CA CYS A 34 5.26 -6.07 -0.19
C CYS A 34 6.52 -6.39 0.63
N THR A 35 7.08 -7.58 0.46
CA THR A 35 8.32 -7.99 1.17
C THR A 35 9.51 -7.12 0.76
N VAL A 36 9.72 -6.91 -0.54
CA VAL A 36 10.82 -6.08 -1.05
C VAL A 36 10.66 -4.62 -0.59
N MET A 37 9.43 -4.08 -0.65
CA MET A 37 9.14 -2.73 -0.16
C MET A 37 9.55 -2.57 1.31
N THR A 38 9.20 -3.50 2.18
CA THR A 38 9.55 -3.41 3.60
C THR A 38 11.06 -3.54 3.85
N GLN A 39 11.76 -4.34 3.05
CA GLN A 39 13.22 -4.41 3.09
C GLN A 39 13.89 -3.10 2.64
N ILE A 40 13.36 -2.46 1.59
CA ILE A 40 13.82 -1.14 1.14
C ILE A 40 13.63 -0.11 2.27
N ILE A 41 12.44 -0.06 2.86
CA ILE A 41 12.13 0.84 3.99
C ILE A 41 13.13 0.63 5.14
N SER A 42 13.39 -0.61 5.52
CA SER A 42 14.35 -0.94 6.59
C SER A 42 15.78 -0.52 6.24
N SER A 43 16.20 -0.73 5.00
CA SER A 43 17.52 -0.32 4.51
C SER A 43 17.70 1.20 4.53
N VAL A 44 16.70 1.93 4.06
CA VAL A 44 16.71 3.41 4.10
C VAL A 44 16.71 3.90 5.55
N ALA A 45 15.85 3.35 6.40
CA ALA A 45 15.77 3.72 7.80
C ALA A 45 17.07 3.43 8.59
N SER A 46 17.85 2.45 8.15
CA SER A 46 19.17 2.14 8.73
C SER A 46 20.27 3.13 8.31
N SER A 47 20.07 3.81 7.18
CA SER A 47 21.06 4.74 6.60
C SER A 47 20.73 6.21 6.88
N GLN A 48 19.51 6.50 7.33
CA GLN A 48 18.99 7.86 7.44
C GLN A 48 18.17 8.04 8.72
N TYR A 49 18.36 9.17 9.39
CA TYR A 49 17.50 9.59 10.51
C TYR A 49 16.23 10.24 9.97
N GLY A 50 15.12 10.10 10.73
CA GLY A 50 13.85 10.75 10.42
C GLY A 50 12.83 9.86 9.74
N GLY A 51 11.74 10.47 9.29
CA GLY A 51 10.61 9.75 8.72
C GLY A 51 10.78 9.40 7.25
N GLN A 52 10.30 8.22 6.87
CA GLN A 52 10.17 7.82 5.48
C GLN A 52 8.71 7.87 5.06
N SER A 53 8.44 8.38 3.87
CA SER A 53 7.12 8.37 3.25
C SER A 53 7.12 7.47 2.03
N VAL A 54 6.05 6.69 1.89
CA VAL A 54 5.86 5.74 0.79
C VAL A 54 4.46 5.89 0.21
N ASP A 55 4.36 5.99 -1.10
CA ASP A 55 3.09 5.96 -1.82
C ASP A 55 2.76 4.50 -2.18
N ILE A 56 1.62 4.01 -1.73
CA ILE A 56 1.21 2.62 -1.95
C ILE A 56 0.68 2.35 -3.36
N ARG A 57 0.38 3.39 -4.16
CA ARG A 57 -0.13 3.23 -5.53
C ARG A 57 0.77 2.37 -6.40
N HIS A 58 2.07 2.40 -6.14
CA HIS A 58 3.04 1.58 -6.86
C HIS A 58 2.86 0.06 -6.66
N LEU A 59 2.02 -0.36 -5.72
CA LEU A 59 1.74 -1.78 -5.46
C LEU A 59 0.61 -2.34 -6.33
N GLY A 60 -0.30 -1.51 -6.83
CA GLY A 60 -1.48 -1.94 -7.61
C GLY A 60 -1.14 -2.83 -8.78
N LYS A 61 -0.11 -2.45 -9.56
CA LYS A 61 0.34 -3.26 -10.71
C LYS A 61 0.82 -4.66 -10.33
N TYR A 62 1.36 -4.83 -9.12
CA TYR A 62 1.81 -6.15 -8.65
C TYR A 62 0.63 -7.01 -8.23
N LEU A 63 -0.45 -6.41 -7.73
CA LEU A 63 -1.70 -7.12 -7.48
C LEU A 63 -2.30 -7.62 -8.80
N ARG A 64 -2.32 -6.79 -9.85
CA ARG A 64 -2.73 -7.20 -11.20
C ARG A 64 -1.80 -8.29 -11.78
N LYS A 65 -0.50 -8.21 -11.56
CA LYS A 65 0.42 -9.29 -11.94
C LYS A 65 0.09 -10.62 -11.27
N SER A 66 -0.26 -10.59 -9.97
CA SER A 66 -0.69 -11.78 -9.23
C SER A 66 -2.00 -12.34 -9.77
N TYR A 67 -2.99 -11.49 -10.04
CA TYR A 67 -4.24 -11.90 -10.69
C TYR A 67 -3.99 -12.62 -12.02
N ASN A 68 -3.23 -12.00 -12.92
CA ASN A 68 -2.92 -12.58 -14.23
C ASN A 68 -2.16 -13.90 -14.11
N LYS A 69 -1.23 -14.01 -13.16
CA LYS A 69 -0.48 -15.24 -12.87
C LYS A 69 -1.41 -16.36 -12.42
N TYR A 70 -2.34 -16.11 -11.49
CA TYR A 70 -3.28 -17.12 -11.03
C TYR A 70 -4.29 -17.49 -12.10
N LYS A 71 -4.80 -16.52 -12.85
CA LYS A 71 -5.70 -16.74 -13.98
C LYS A 71 -5.06 -17.67 -15.02
N THR A 72 -3.84 -17.37 -15.45
CA THR A 72 -3.11 -18.23 -16.41
C THR A 72 -2.90 -19.62 -15.84
N ARG A 73 -2.48 -19.73 -14.58
CA ARG A 73 -2.22 -21.02 -13.94
C ARG A 73 -3.49 -21.88 -13.83
N PHE A 74 -4.59 -21.29 -13.39
CA PHE A 74 -5.85 -22.03 -13.20
C PHE A 74 -6.48 -22.39 -14.54
N MET A 75 -6.40 -21.53 -15.55
CA MET A 75 -6.81 -21.86 -16.92
C MET A 75 -6.02 -23.04 -17.47
N GLN A 76 -4.72 -23.10 -17.26
CA GLN A 76 -3.89 -24.24 -17.70
C GLN A 76 -4.21 -25.53 -16.94
N GLN A 77 -4.53 -25.45 -15.65
CA GLN A 77 -4.77 -26.64 -14.82
C GLN A 77 -6.21 -27.18 -14.94
N PHE A 78 -7.19 -26.30 -15.11
CA PHE A 78 -8.61 -26.62 -14.96
C PHE A 78 -9.49 -26.10 -16.10
N GLY A 79 -8.95 -25.38 -17.09
CA GLY A 79 -9.74 -24.72 -18.14
C GLY A 79 -10.65 -25.65 -18.93
N ASP A 80 -10.24 -26.91 -19.12
CA ASP A 80 -11.04 -27.93 -19.79
C ASP A 80 -12.03 -28.65 -18.86
N ARG A 81 -12.00 -28.37 -17.56
CA ARG A 81 -12.74 -29.14 -16.54
C ARG A 81 -13.75 -28.33 -15.76
N LEU A 82 -13.56 -27.03 -15.67
CA LEU A 82 -14.38 -26.15 -14.86
C LEU A 82 -14.97 -25.01 -15.69
N PRO A 83 -16.21 -24.55 -15.39
CA PRO A 83 -16.79 -23.36 -15.98
C PRO A 83 -15.95 -22.10 -15.74
N ALA A 84 -16.02 -21.12 -16.64
CA ALA A 84 -15.21 -19.91 -16.58
C ALA A 84 -15.50 -19.03 -15.36
N ASP A 85 -16.75 -19.00 -14.91
CA ASP A 85 -17.19 -18.29 -13.70
C ASP A 85 -16.57 -18.90 -12.43
N VAL A 86 -16.55 -20.22 -12.32
CA VAL A 86 -15.90 -20.93 -11.20
C VAL A 86 -14.39 -20.66 -11.18
N LEU A 87 -13.74 -20.68 -12.36
CA LEU A 87 -12.32 -20.36 -12.46
C LEU A 87 -12.03 -18.91 -12.05
N GLU A 88 -12.88 -17.98 -12.44
CA GLU A 88 -12.74 -16.57 -12.07
C GLU A 88 -12.90 -16.38 -10.56
N ASP A 89 -13.84 -17.05 -9.92
CA ASP A 89 -14.03 -16.98 -8.48
C ASP A 89 -12.84 -17.59 -7.71
N MET A 90 -12.28 -18.71 -8.19
CA MET A 90 -11.05 -19.27 -7.62
C MET A 90 -9.84 -18.30 -7.73
N VAL A 91 -9.75 -17.58 -8.86
CA VAL A 91 -8.69 -16.57 -9.05
C VAL A 91 -8.86 -15.43 -8.04
N LYS A 92 -10.10 -14.91 -7.90
CA LYS A 92 -10.40 -13.83 -6.95
C LYS A 92 -10.08 -14.22 -5.52
N GLU A 93 -10.57 -15.39 -5.07
CA GLU A 93 -10.29 -15.90 -3.73
C GLU A 93 -8.76 -15.98 -3.47
N ARG A 94 -8.00 -16.49 -4.44
CA ARG A 94 -6.55 -16.60 -4.30
C ARG A 94 -5.85 -15.27 -4.27
N VAL A 95 -6.33 -14.28 -5.04
CA VAL A 95 -5.79 -12.91 -5.03
C VAL A 95 -6.12 -12.20 -3.72
N GLU A 96 -7.33 -12.38 -3.18
CA GLU A 96 -7.73 -11.85 -1.88
C GLU A 96 -6.87 -12.41 -0.74
N ASP A 97 -6.56 -13.70 -0.76
CA ASP A 97 -5.65 -14.32 0.21
C ASP A 97 -4.23 -13.73 0.12
N GLU A 98 -3.73 -13.52 -1.10
CA GLU A 98 -2.41 -12.90 -1.30
C GLU A 98 -2.42 -11.43 -0.90
N LEU A 99 -3.50 -10.69 -1.19
CA LEU A 99 -3.69 -9.31 -0.77
C LEU A 99 -3.64 -9.19 0.76
N ARG A 100 -4.42 -10.01 1.45
CA ARG A 100 -4.46 -10.06 2.91
C ARG A 100 -3.08 -10.37 3.51
N SER A 101 -2.41 -11.38 2.98
CA SER A 101 -1.09 -11.80 3.44
C SER A 101 -0.02 -10.74 3.17
N GLY A 102 -0.07 -10.08 2.00
CA GLY A 102 0.86 -9.02 1.63
C GLY A 102 0.72 -7.80 2.52
N VAL A 103 -0.49 -7.34 2.77
CA VAL A 103 -0.76 -6.21 3.68
C VAL A 103 -0.35 -6.56 5.12
N GLN A 104 -0.64 -7.78 5.58
CA GLN A 104 -0.19 -8.26 6.88
C GLN A 104 1.34 -8.27 6.99
N THR A 105 2.03 -8.66 5.92
CA THR A 105 3.50 -8.62 5.86
C THR A 105 4.03 -7.20 6.03
N ILE A 106 3.44 -6.21 5.34
CA ILE A 106 3.81 -4.80 5.52
C ILE A 106 3.65 -4.39 6.98
N GLN A 107 2.48 -4.69 7.55
CA GLN A 107 2.16 -4.29 8.92
C GLN A 107 3.10 -4.94 9.95
N TYR A 108 3.35 -6.24 9.83
CA TYR A 108 4.21 -6.96 10.78
C TYR A 108 5.66 -6.59 10.64
N GLN A 109 6.19 -6.53 9.42
CA GLN A 109 7.60 -6.22 9.21
C GLN A 109 7.94 -4.80 9.68
N ILE A 110 7.12 -3.80 9.39
CA ILE A 110 7.37 -2.43 9.87
C ILE A 110 7.39 -2.36 11.41
N ASN A 111 6.58 -3.16 12.10
CA ASN A 111 6.53 -3.17 13.55
C ASN A 111 7.58 -4.06 14.23
N THR A 112 8.16 -5.01 13.50
CA THR A 112 9.12 -6.00 14.07
C THR A 112 10.55 -5.84 13.56
N LEU A 113 10.74 -5.20 12.39
CA LEU A 113 12.07 -4.88 11.89
C LEU A 113 12.70 -3.79 12.75
N MET A 114 13.94 -4.04 13.14
CA MET A 114 14.77 -3.04 13.79
C MET A 114 15.82 -2.52 12.82
N THR A 115 15.98 -1.21 12.78
CA THR A 115 17.09 -0.58 12.09
C THR A 115 18.41 -0.87 12.79
N THR A 116 19.53 -0.59 12.15
CA THR A 116 20.86 -0.71 12.76
C THR A 116 21.00 0.12 14.05
N ASN A 117 20.16 1.13 14.22
CA ASN A 117 20.12 1.99 15.42
C ASN A 117 19.17 1.46 16.51
N GLY A 118 18.62 0.26 16.36
CA GLY A 118 17.74 -0.38 17.36
C GLY A 118 16.34 0.24 17.45
N GLN A 119 15.89 0.97 16.42
CA GLN A 119 14.56 1.59 16.37
C GLN A 119 13.73 0.98 15.25
N SER A 120 12.41 0.95 15.42
CA SER A 120 11.49 0.65 14.31
C SER A 120 11.50 1.77 13.29
N PRO A 121 11.36 1.48 11.98
CA PRO A 121 11.29 2.50 10.95
C PRO A 121 10.12 3.48 11.18
N PHE A 122 10.38 4.78 11.13
CA PHE A 122 9.34 5.81 11.14
C PHE A 122 8.74 5.97 9.75
N VAL A 123 7.70 5.19 9.45
CA VAL A 123 7.11 5.11 8.11
C VAL A 123 5.73 5.74 8.08
N THR A 124 5.49 6.53 7.02
CA THR A 124 4.17 7.02 6.65
C THR A 124 3.77 6.41 5.31
N LEU A 125 2.61 5.77 5.23
CA LEU A 125 2.01 5.27 3.99
C LEU A 125 0.96 6.26 3.52
N PHE A 126 1.10 6.75 2.29
CA PHE A 126 0.09 7.54 1.61
C PHE A 126 -0.90 6.62 0.92
N LEU A 127 -2.15 6.73 1.34
CA LEU A 127 -3.30 6.03 0.79
C LEU A 127 -3.99 6.97 -0.19
N TYR A 128 -3.59 6.92 -1.45
CA TYR A 128 -4.07 7.81 -2.49
C TYR A 128 -4.70 7.04 -3.65
N LEU A 129 -5.87 7.48 -4.07
CA LEU A 129 -6.54 7.04 -5.30
C LEU A 129 -6.46 8.17 -6.33
N ASP A 130 -5.90 7.89 -7.48
CA ASP A 130 -5.77 8.80 -8.60
C ASP A 130 -6.69 8.32 -9.73
N GLU A 131 -7.60 9.16 -10.19
CA GLU A 131 -8.57 8.79 -11.25
C GLU A 131 -7.90 8.40 -12.56
N ASN A 132 -6.69 8.89 -12.80
CA ASN A 132 -5.93 8.61 -14.01
C ASN A 132 -5.01 7.38 -13.85
N ASP A 133 -5.00 6.74 -12.69
CA ASP A 133 -4.17 5.55 -12.47
C ASP A 133 -4.82 4.31 -13.10
N GLU A 134 -4.10 3.65 -14.00
CA GLU A 134 -4.52 2.38 -14.62
C GLU A 134 -4.85 1.30 -13.56
N TYR A 135 -4.25 1.38 -12.38
CA TYR A 135 -4.38 0.40 -11.28
C TYR A 135 -5.25 0.89 -10.14
N ILE A 136 -6.13 1.87 -10.39
CA ILE A 136 -6.97 2.47 -9.34
C ILE A 136 -7.83 1.43 -8.61
N GLU A 137 -8.34 0.41 -9.30
CA GLU A 137 -9.15 -0.65 -8.70
C GLU A 137 -8.34 -1.53 -7.75
N GLU A 138 -7.14 -1.91 -8.15
CA GLU A 138 -6.22 -2.66 -7.31
C GLU A 138 -5.75 -1.83 -6.13
N ASN A 139 -5.48 -0.54 -6.34
CA ASN A 139 -5.12 0.38 -5.27
C ASN A 139 -6.26 0.58 -4.28
N ALA A 140 -7.50 0.63 -4.74
CA ALA A 140 -8.68 0.66 -3.89
C ALA A 140 -8.76 -0.58 -2.98
N GLN A 141 -8.56 -1.77 -3.53
CA GLN A 141 -8.53 -3.03 -2.77
C GLN A 141 -7.39 -3.04 -1.73
N ILE A 142 -6.20 -2.55 -2.09
CA ILE A 142 -5.06 -2.47 -1.18
C ILE A 142 -5.35 -1.50 -0.02
N ILE A 143 -5.92 -0.33 -0.31
CA ILE A 143 -6.29 0.65 0.72
C ILE A 143 -7.36 0.09 1.65
N GLU A 144 -8.40 -0.53 1.09
CA GLU A 144 -9.45 -1.18 1.86
C GLU A 144 -8.88 -2.22 2.83
N GLU A 145 -7.98 -3.08 2.35
CA GLU A 145 -7.37 -4.11 3.18
C GLU A 145 -6.46 -3.52 4.27
N ILE A 146 -5.69 -2.47 3.96
CA ILE A 146 -4.86 -1.74 4.94
C ILE A 146 -5.74 -1.17 6.05
N LEU A 147 -6.84 -0.51 5.69
CA LEU A 147 -7.78 0.06 6.65
C LEU A 147 -8.47 -1.02 7.49
N ARG A 148 -8.86 -2.14 6.87
CA ARG A 148 -9.49 -3.28 7.56
C ARG A 148 -8.56 -3.87 8.63
N GLN A 149 -7.31 -4.15 8.27
CA GLN A 149 -6.32 -4.66 9.22
C GLN A 149 -5.97 -3.64 10.30
N ARG A 150 -5.96 -2.33 9.95
CA ARG A 150 -5.76 -1.27 10.95
C ARG A 150 -6.92 -1.20 11.95
N ILE A 151 -8.17 -1.34 11.49
CA ILE A 151 -9.36 -1.40 12.35
C ILE A 151 -9.28 -2.58 13.32
N GLU A 152 -8.82 -3.73 12.86
CA GLU A 152 -8.60 -4.91 13.69
C GLU A 152 -7.47 -4.69 14.72
N GLY A 153 -6.34 -4.16 14.29
CA GLY A 153 -5.15 -3.94 15.11
C GLY A 153 -4.21 -5.14 15.12
N ILE A 154 -3.15 -5.04 15.92
CA ILE A 154 -2.16 -6.12 16.10
C ILE A 154 -2.28 -6.67 17.53
N LYS A 155 -2.20 -7.98 17.69
CA LYS A 155 -2.13 -8.60 19.01
C LYS A 155 -0.76 -8.35 19.65
N ASN A 156 -0.79 -7.88 20.88
CA ASN A 156 0.40 -7.82 21.72
C ASN A 156 0.73 -9.22 22.32
N GLU A 157 1.80 -9.31 23.09
CA GLU A 157 2.23 -10.53 23.79
C GLU A 157 1.17 -11.16 24.72
N LYS A 158 0.21 -10.35 25.20
CA LYS A 158 -0.92 -10.77 26.04
C LYS A 158 -2.15 -11.18 25.25
N GLY A 159 -2.06 -11.20 23.90
CA GLY A 159 -3.18 -11.52 23.02
C GLY A 159 -4.23 -10.43 22.86
N VAL A 160 -3.96 -9.22 23.37
CA VAL A 160 -4.87 -8.06 23.27
C VAL A 160 -4.58 -7.30 21.99
N TYR A 161 -5.64 -6.94 21.26
CA TYR A 161 -5.51 -6.11 20.06
C TYR A 161 -5.20 -4.66 20.41
N VAL A 162 -4.07 -4.17 19.92
CA VAL A 162 -3.59 -2.80 20.12
C VAL A 162 -3.43 -2.08 18.79
N THR A 163 -3.45 -0.75 18.83
CA THR A 163 -3.14 0.06 17.65
C THR A 163 -1.62 0.11 17.46
N PRO A 164 -1.07 -0.35 16.33
CA PRO A 164 0.35 -0.20 16.07
C PRO A 164 0.73 1.26 15.86
N ALA A 165 1.89 1.68 16.37
CA ALA A 165 2.38 3.04 16.20
C ALA A 165 2.76 3.32 14.73
N PHE A 166 3.26 2.32 14.01
CA PHE A 166 3.67 2.40 12.60
C PHE A 166 3.08 1.25 11.78
N PRO A 167 2.97 1.45 10.44
CA PRO A 167 3.14 2.72 9.72
C PRO A 167 2.08 3.74 10.10
N LYS A 168 2.43 5.02 10.09
CA LYS A 168 1.41 6.08 10.06
C LYS A 168 0.66 5.99 8.74
N LEU A 169 -0.64 6.27 8.75
CA LEU A 169 -1.47 6.28 7.56
C LEU A 169 -1.92 7.71 7.29
N VAL A 170 -1.76 8.14 6.05
CA VAL A 170 -2.28 9.42 5.54
C VAL A 170 -3.22 9.11 4.39
N TYR A 171 -4.49 9.43 4.54
CA TYR A 171 -5.51 9.23 3.52
C TYR A 171 -5.70 10.51 2.72
N VAL A 172 -5.53 10.40 1.40
CA VAL A 172 -5.66 11.53 0.49
C VAL A 172 -7.09 11.63 0.01
N LEU A 173 -7.74 12.73 0.36
CA LEU A 173 -9.08 13.07 -0.14
C LEU A 173 -8.96 13.70 -1.51
N ASP A 174 -9.64 13.10 -2.49
CA ASP A 174 -9.72 13.57 -3.86
C ASP A 174 -11.18 13.49 -4.34
N GLU A 175 -11.51 14.06 -5.48
CA GLU A 175 -12.89 14.05 -6.01
C GLU A 175 -13.43 12.63 -6.16
N CYS A 176 -12.60 11.67 -6.59
CA CYS A 176 -12.99 10.29 -6.82
C CYS A 176 -13.44 9.54 -5.56
N ASN A 177 -13.00 9.97 -4.37
CA ASN A 177 -13.27 9.27 -3.13
C ASN A 177 -14.02 10.10 -2.08
N CYS A 178 -14.09 11.43 -2.20
CA CYS A 178 -14.75 12.29 -1.21
C CYS A 178 -16.20 12.69 -1.59
N LEU A 179 -16.60 12.53 -2.85
CA LEU A 179 -17.95 12.85 -3.28
C LEU A 179 -18.92 11.74 -2.89
N LYS A 180 -19.97 12.10 -2.15
CA LYS A 180 -21.00 11.16 -1.71
C LYS A 180 -21.69 10.50 -2.92
N GLY A 181 -21.72 9.15 -2.89
CA GLY A 181 -22.25 8.35 -3.99
C GLY A 181 -21.22 8.11 -5.11
N GLY A 182 -19.99 8.56 -4.95
CA GLY A 182 -18.87 8.23 -5.84
C GLY A 182 -18.46 6.77 -5.73
N LYS A 183 -17.76 6.25 -6.73
CA LYS A 183 -17.34 4.84 -6.80
C LYS A 183 -16.51 4.39 -5.59
N TYR A 184 -15.75 5.31 -5.01
CA TYR A 184 -14.80 5.04 -3.93
C TYR A 184 -15.13 5.75 -2.61
N ASP A 185 -16.34 6.31 -2.45
CA ASP A 185 -16.77 6.97 -1.22
C ASP A 185 -16.83 6.00 -0.02
N TYR A 186 -17.11 4.71 -0.28
CA TYR A 186 -17.11 3.65 0.73
C TYR A 186 -15.73 3.49 1.41
N ILE A 187 -14.63 3.76 0.69
CA ILE A 187 -13.27 3.72 1.26
C ILE A 187 -13.09 4.89 2.24
N THR A 188 -13.60 6.07 1.90
CA THR A 188 -13.59 7.23 2.79
C THR A 188 -14.43 6.97 4.06
N GLU A 189 -15.60 6.36 3.92
CA GLU A 189 -16.38 5.92 5.09
C GLU A 189 -15.59 4.94 5.97
N MET A 190 -14.90 3.98 5.35
CA MET A 190 -14.05 3.04 6.08
C MET A 190 -12.87 3.74 6.76
N ALA A 191 -12.22 4.72 6.10
CA ALA A 191 -11.15 5.52 6.67
C ALA A 191 -11.64 6.29 7.91
N ILE A 192 -12.84 6.90 7.84
CA ILE A 192 -13.47 7.59 8.98
C ILE A 192 -13.71 6.63 10.15
N ARG A 193 -14.26 5.44 9.88
CA ARG A 193 -14.46 4.40 10.91
C ARG A 193 -13.13 3.96 11.54
N CYS A 194 -12.10 3.84 10.71
CA CYS A 194 -10.75 3.52 11.16
C CYS A 194 -10.22 4.60 12.10
N SER A 195 -10.30 5.88 11.71
CA SER A 195 -9.86 7.01 12.53
C SER A 195 -10.62 7.10 13.85
N ALA A 196 -11.93 6.89 13.85
CA ALA A 196 -12.75 6.88 15.06
C ALA A 196 -12.32 5.80 16.05
N LYS A 197 -11.81 4.65 15.58
CA LYS A 197 -11.40 3.52 16.43
C LYS A 197 -9.92 3.53 16.78
N ARG A 198 -9.06 4.01 15.86
CA ARG A 198 -7.59 3.84 15.93
C ARG A 198 -6.80 5.13 15.85
N MET A 199 -7.47 6.29 15.72
CA MET A 199 -6.88 7.63 15.57
C MET A 199 -6.03 7.80 14.29
N TYR A 200 -6.13 6.90 13.34
CA TYR A 200 -5.54 6.91 12.00
C TYR A 200 -6.56 6.39 10.99
N PRO A 201 -6.47 6.83 9.71
CA PRO A 201 -5.48 7.72 9.09
C PRO A 201 -5.67 9.20 9.44
N ASP A 202 -4.59 9.99 9.24
CA ASP A 202 -4.65 11.44 9.07
C ASP A 202 -5.16 11.73 7.65
N TYR A 203 -5.71 12.95 7.42
CA TYR A 203 -6.30 13.33 6.13
C TYR A 203 -5.58 14.50 5.51
N ILE A 204 -5.37 14.44 4.19
CA ILE A 204 -4.92 15.58 3.38
C ILE A 204 -5.83 15.74 2.17
N LEU A 205 -5.98 16.96 1.68
CA LEU A 205 -6.75 17.28 0.49
C LEU A 205 -5.82 17.35 -0.73
N SER A 206 -6.08 16.55 -1.74
CA SER A 206 -5.38 16.61 -3.04
C SER A 206 -5.69 17.91 -3.80
N LEU A 207 -6.88 18.46 -3.65
CA LEU A 207 -7.37 19.65 -4.34
C LEU A 207 -6.59 20.94 -4.07
N ILE A 208 -5.77 20.98 -3.02
CA ILE A 208 -4.94 22.15 -2.72
C ILE A 208 -3.88 22.41 -3.81
N HIS A 209 -3.49 21.39 -4.56
CA HIS A 209 -2.52 21.51 -5.65
C HIS A 209 -3.11 22.03 -6.96
N ILE A 210 -4.43 21.97 -7.15
CA ILE A 210 -5.10 22.42 -8.37
C ILE A 210 -5.29 23.95 -8.40
N SER A 211 -5.28 24.60 -7.24
CA SER A 211 -5.48 26.05 -7.14
C SER A 211 -4.19 26.90 -7.26
N GLU A 212 -3.01 26.27 -7.31
CA GLU A 212 -1.72 26.99 -7.40
C GLU A 212 -1.26 27.41 -8.80
N PRO A 213 -1.71 26.86 -9.93
CA PRO A 213 -1.30 27.35 -11.25
C PRO A 213 -1.71 28.79 -11.54
N THR A 214 -2.69 29.33 -10.83
CA THR A 214 -3.18 30.70 -11.04
C THR A 214 -2.35 31.78 -10.36
N ARG A 215 -1.47 31.45 -9.46
CA ARG A 215 -0.59 32.45 -8.78
C ARG A 215 0.64 32.84 -9.59
N HIS A 216 1.11 32.00 -10.50
CA HIS A 216 2.27 32.32 -11.34
C HIS A 216 1.96 33.10 -12.62
N SER A 217 0.68 33.27 -12.99
CA SER A 217 0.29 34.04 -14.17
C SER A 217 0.01 35.53 -13.91
N LEU A 218 0.16 35.98 -12.66
CA LEU A 218 -0.11 37.38 -12.28
C LEU A 218 1.17 38.19 -11.93
N ILE A 219 2.35 37.65 -12.23
CA ILE A 219 3.62 38.41 -12.13
C ILE A 219 4.31 38.34 -13.50
N SER A 220 3.80 39.10 -14.44
CA SER A 220 4.52 39.55 -15.64
C SER A 220 4.14 40.98 -15.95
#